data_1b600520a3a80fc2b566ce4aca5ad44f
#
_entry.id   1b600520a3a80fc2b566ce4aca5ad44f
#
_cell.length_a   1.000
_cell.length_b   1.000
_cell.length_c   1.000
_cell.angle_alpha   90.00
_cell.angle_beta   90.00
_cell.angle_gamma   90.00
#
_symmetry.space_group_name_H-M   'P 1'
#
loop_
_entity.id
_entity.type
_entity.pdbx_description
1 polymer ?
#
loop_
_entity_poly.entity_id
_entity_poly.type
_entity_poly.pdbx_seq_one_letter_code
_entity_poly.pdbx_strand_id
1 'polypeptide(L)'
;MEKVKNVVICGAGMMGNMIALAFSSCPDFNITVWNRREKPCKEVIKANLEQLRDKGILDDAEIEERLSRIEFVFPDKGKEFQEADLIIECVAEVMETKQDLFAELEGITREDCIFATNTSVMSPTEIASKCVHKERVVGTHFWNPGHLIPLVEVVKTADTTEEVMQLTMDALTRAGKKPIYCKKDVPGFVANRMQHALWREAISIVEQGIADPATVDDAVKYSFGLRLPQLAPIENSDMVGTQLTYNIHSYVLKYLEDTHEPSPLLT
;
A
#
# COMPACT_ATOMS: atom_id res chain seq x y z
N MET A 1 -5.81 -23.35 2.18
CA MET A 1 -5.01 -22.94 1.00
C MET A 1 -3.53 -23.20 1.22
N GLU A 2 -2.80 -23.62 0.18
CA GLU A 2 -1.34 -23.67 0.24
C GLU A 2 -0.74 -22.24 0.28
N LYS A 3 0.56 -22.14 0.61
CA LYS A 3 1.28 -20.87 0.65
C LYS A 3 1.29 -20.18 -0.73
N VAL A 4 1.02 -18.87 -0.79
CA VAL A 4 1.11 -18.07 -2.04
C VAL A 4 2.47 -18.20 -2.69
N LYS A 5 2.51 -18.52 -3.99
CA LYS A 5 3.72 -18.63 -4.82
C LYS A 5 3.62 -17.83 -6.12
N ASN A 6 2.49 -17.95 -6.83
CA ASN A 6 2.27 -17.32 -8.12
C ASN A 6 1.53 -15.99 -7.92
N VAL A 7 2.23 -14.88 -8.17
CA VAL A 7 1.73 -13.51 -7.96
C VAL A 7 1.59 -12.82 -9.31
N VAL A 8 0.38 -12.40 -9.64
CA VAL A 8 0.10 -11.60 -10.83
C VAL A 8 -0.17 -10.15 -10.43
N ILE A 9 0.51 -9.22 -11.06
CA ILE A 9 0.34 -7.77 -10.82
C ILE A 9 -0.36 -7.18 -12.04
N CYS A 10 -1.60 -6.74 -11.85
CA CYS A 10 -2.41 -6.15 -12.89
C CYS A 10 -2.22 -4.64 -12.96
N GLY A 11 -1.46 -4.17 -13.94
CA GLY A 11 -1.15 -2.76 -14.12
C GLY A 11 0.34 -2.46 -14.03
N ALA A 12 0.97 -2.25 -15.17
CA ALA A 12 2.39 -1.94 -15.31
C ALA A 12 2.69 -0.43 -15.21
N GLY A 13 2.04 0.23 -14.25
CA GLY A 13 2.33 1.60 -13.84
C GLY A 13 3.48 1.67 -12.86
N MET A 14 3.71 2.86 -12.31
CA MET A 14 4.75 3.10 -11.30
C MET A 14 4.63 2.10 -10.13
N MET A 15 3.45 2.02 -9.50
CA MET A 15 3.25 1.15 -8.34
C MET A 15 3.37 -0.34 -8.70
N GLY A 16 2.78 -0.79 -9.83
CA GLY A 16 2.87 -2.19 -10.23
C GLY A 16 4.31 -2.67 -10.46
N ASN A 17 5.14 -1.85 -11.10
CA ASN A 17 6.56 -2.16 -11.28
C ASN A 17 7.31 -2.21 -9.93
N MET A 18 7.01 -1.30 -9.01
CA MET A 18 7.63 -1.28 -7.67
C MET A 18 7.17 -2.46 -6.80
N ILE A 19 5.93 -2.90 -6.94
CA ILE A 19 5.40 -4.08 -6.23
C ILE A 19 6.05 -5.35 -6.78
N ALA A 20 6.17 -5.49 -8.11
CA ALA A 20 6.91 -6.59 -8.72
C ALA A 20 8.35 -6.66 -8.20
N LEU A 21 9.01 -5.51 -8.12
CA LEU A 21 10.36 -5.39 -7.56
C LEU A 21 10.41 -5.83 -6.09
N ALA A 22 9.43 -5.48 -5.27
CA ALA A 22 9.36 -5.92 -3.88
C ALA A 22 9.25 -7.45 -3.78
N PHE A 23 8.31 -8.06 -4.51
CA PHE A 23 8.15 -9.52 -4.52
C PHE A 23 9.37 -10.26 -5.07
N SER A 24 10.10 -9.68 -6.03
CA SER A 24 11.31 -10.31 -6.59
C SER A 24 12.45 -10.48 -5.60
N SER A 25 12.37 -9.84 -4.43
CA SER A 25 13.37 -10.01 -3.36
C SER A 25 13.34 -11.41 -2.72
N CYS A 26 12.22 -12.13 -2.82
CA CYS A 26 12.08 -13.48 -2.29
C CYS A 26 12.05 -14.51 -3.43
N PRO A 27 12.92 -15.53 -3.41
CA PRO A 27 13.00 -16.53 -4.47
C PRO A 27 11.78 -17.47 -4.53
N ASP A 28 10.92 -17.48 -3.52
CA ASP A 28 9.75 -18.34 -3.46
C ASP A 28 8.61 -17.90 -4.40
N PHE A 29 8.69 -16.70 -5.00
CA PHE A 29 7.65 -16.16 -5.84
C PHE A 29 7.96 -16.27 -7.32
N ASN A 30 6.96 -16.71 -8.10
CA ASN A 30 6.87 -16.51 -9.53
C ASN A 30 6.00 -15.26 -9.76
N ILE A 31 6.53 -14.29 -10.48
CA ILE A 31 5.89 -12.97 -10.60
C ILE A 31 5.53 -12.72 -12.06
N THR A 32 4.29 -12.37 -12.32
CA THR A 32 3.84 -11.91 -13.63
C THR A 32 3.36 -10.48 -13.54
N VAL A 33 3.89 -9.61 -14.38
CA VAL A 33 3.38 -8.26 -14.55
C VAL A 33 2.52 -8.22 -15.81
N TRP A 34 1.23 -8.05 -15.64
CA TRP A 34 0.28 -7.92 -16.72
C TRP A 34 -0.14 -6.47 -16.96
N ASN A 35 -0.27 -6.09 -18.22
CA ASN A 35 -0.88 -4.82 -18.60
C ASN A 35 -1.62 -4.93 -19.92
N ARG A 36 -2.71 -4.18 -20.07
CA ARG A 36 -3.54 -4.19 -21.28
C ARG A 36 -2.79 -3.72 -22.55
N ARG A 37 -1.70 -3.00 -22.40
CA ARG A 37 -0.83 -2.55 -23.51
C ARG A 37 0.61 -2.83 -23.14
N GLU A 38 1.41 -3.17 -24.14
CA GLU A 38 2.85 -3.32 -23.94
C GLU A 38 3.48 -2.06 -23.37
N LYS A 39 4.39 -2.25 -22.42
CA LYS A 39 5.14 -1.19 -21.75
C LYS A 39 6.57 -1.67 -21.45
N PRO A 40 7.55 -0.76 -21.39
CA PRO A 40 8.95 -1.09 -21.09
C PRO A 40 9.15 -1.40 -19.57
N CYS A 41 8.40 -2.36 -19.04
CA CYS A 41 8.38 -2.66 -17.60
C CYS A 41 9.70 -3.26 -17.13
N LYS A 42 10.31 -4.11 -17.95
CA LYS A 42 11.58 -4.75 -17.64
C LYS A 42 12.69 -3.72 -17.48
N GLU A 43 12.76 -2.76 -18.38
CA GLU A 43 13.72 -1.65 -18.34
C GLU A 43 13.52 -0.77 -17.12
N VAL A 44 12.26 -0.46 -16.77
CA VAL A 44 11.92 0.34 -15.58
C VAL A 44 12.31 -0.39 -14.30
N ILE A 45 12.00 -1.68 -14.19
CA ILE A 45 12.37 -2.49 -13.02
C ILE A 45 13.88 -2.64 -12.93
N LYS A 46 14.56 -2.90 -14.05
CA LYS A 46 16.02 -3.00 -14.11
C LYS A 46 16.69 -1.71 -13.64
N ALA A 47 16.24 -0.55 -14.12
CA ALA A 47 16.78 0.74 -13.70
C ALA A 47 16.64 0.98 -12.18
N ASN A 48 15.54 0.57 -11.56
CA ASN A 48 15.37 0.65 -10.10
C ASN A 48 16.33 -0.32 -9.36
N LEU A 49 16.58 -1.53 -9.89
CA LEU A 49 17.54 -2.46 -9.32
C LEU A 49 18.99 -1.93 -9.45
N GLU A 50 19.33 -1.34 -10.58
CA GLU A 50 20.63 -0.69 -10.79
C GLU A 50 20.89 0.46 -9.81
N GLN A 51 19.85 1.25 -9.48
CA GLN A 51 19.96 2.26 -8.43
C GLN A 51 20.28 1.65 -7.05
N LEU A 52 19.71 0.50 -6.72
CA LEU A 52 20.03 -0.22 -5.49
C LEU A 52 21.48 -0.76 -5.50
N ARG A 53 21.95 -1.26 -6.65
CA ARG A 53 23.35 -1.66 -6.84
C ARG A 53 24.30 -0.48 -6.64
N ASP A 54 23.99 0.67 -7.23
CA ASP A 54 24.82 1.88 -7.12
C ASP A 54 24.90 2.42 -5.67
N LYS A 55 23.95 2.01 -4.83
CA LYS A 55 23.98 2.23 -3.36
C LYS A 55 24.66 1.11 -2.58
N GLY A 56 25.19 0.08 -3.25
CA GLY A 56 25.84 -1.06 -2.60
C GLY A 56 24.86 -2.01 -1.89
N ILE A 57 23.58 -2.00 -2.25
CA ILE A 57 22.55 -2.86 -1.64
C ILE A 57 22.45 -4.20 -2.37
N LEU A 58 22.69 -4.22 -3.69
CA LEU A 58 22.65 -5.40 -4.56
C LEU A 58 23.94 -5.49 -5.40
N ASP A 59 24.20 -6.65 -5.96
CA ASP A 59 25.19 -6.86 -7.01
C ASP A 59 24.52 -7.16 -8.38
N ASP A 60 25.32 -7.26 -9.44
CA ASP A 60 24.81 -7.52 -10.79
C ASP A 60 24.19 -8.92 -10.93
N ALA A 61 24.68 -9.92 -10.20
CA ALA A 61 24.14 -11.27 -10.21
C ALA A 61 22.74 -11.32 -9.56
N GLU A 62 22.54 -10.59 -8.46
CA GLU A 62 21.23 -10.44 -7.82
C GLU A 62 20.23 -9.72 -8.71
N ILE A 63 20.67 -8.74 -9.51
CA ILE A 63 19.80 -8.06 -10.49
C ILE A 63 19.27 -9.05 -11.52
N GLU A 64 20.17 -9.82 -12.14
CA GLU A 64 19.76 -10.80 -13.16
C GLU A 64 18.88 -11.90 -12.57
N GLU A 65 19.18 -12.38 -11.36
CA GLU A 65 18.37 -13.36 -10.64
C GLU A 65 16.94 -12.83 -10.37
N ARG A 66 16.81 -11.59 -9.86
CA ARG A 66 15.50 -10.99 -9.59
C ARG A 66 14.70 -10.76 -10.86
N LEU A 67 15.34 -10.29 -11.93
CA LEU A 67 14.68 -10.10 -13.22
C LEU A 67 14.22 -11.42 -13.85
N SER A 68 14.96 -12.52 -13.65
CA SER A 68 14.61 -13.83 -14.19
C SER A 68 13.31 -14.42 -13.61
N ARG A 69 12.87 -13.94 -12.44
CA ARG A 69 11.62 -14.35 -11.76
C ARG A 69 10.41 -13.54 -12.18
N ILE A 70 10.58 -12.51 -13.03
CA ILE A 70 9.48 -11.64 -13.45
C ILE A 70 9.17 -11.88 -14.91
N GLU A 71 7.98 -12.36 -15.18
CA GLU A 71 7.39 -12.48 -16.52
C GLU A 71 6.56 -11.23 -16.85
N PHE A 72 6.57 -10.82 -18.12
CA PHE A 72 5.80 -9.68 -18.62
C PHE A 72 4.84 -10.15 -19.68
N VAL A 73 3.54 -9.91 -19.47
CA VAL A 73 2.46 -10.43 -20.33
C VAL A 73 1.57 -9.30 -20.83
N PHE A 74 1.32 -9.26 -22.15
CA PHE A 74 0.54 -8.24 -22.85
C PHE A 74 -0.13 -8.82 -24.08
N PRO A 75 -1.36 -8.50 -24.44
CA PRO A 75 -2.45 -8.01 -23.58
C PRO A 75 -3.27 -9.16 -22.97
N ASP A 76 -3.04 -10.39 -23.46
CA ASP A 76 -3.89 -11.55 -23.14
C ASP A 76 -3.69 -12.00 -21.68
N LYS A 77 -4.71 -12.60 -21.12
CA LYS A 77 -4.69 -13.22 -19.80
C LYS A 77 -4.68 -14.74 -19.99
N GLY A 78 -3.50 -15.34 -19.91
CA GLY A 78 -3.28 -16.74 -20.19
C GLY A 78 -3.22 -17.63 -18.95
N LYS A 79 -2.32 -18.63 -19.01
CA LYS A 79 -2.12 -19.64 -17.98
C LYS A 79 -1.72 -19.04 -16.63
N GLU A 80 -0.96 -17.96 -16.63
CA GLU A 80 -0.48 -17.26 -15.43
C GLU A 80 -1.64 -16.80 -14.53
N PHE A 81 -2.79 -16.43 -15.10
CA PHE A 81 -3.99 -16.09 -14.34
C PHE A 81 -4.70 -17.31 -13.79
N GLN A 82 -4.74 -18.41 -14.57
CA GLN A 82 -5.34 -19.66 -14.14
C GLN A 82 -4.58 -20.31 -13.00
N GLU A 83 -3.27 -20.09 -12.90
CA GLU A 83 -2.37 -20.62 -11.87
C GLU A 83 -2.09 -19.63 -10.74
N ALA A 84 -2.61 -18.38 -10.80
CA ALA A 84 -2.38 -17.37 -9.80
C ALA A 84 -2.91 -17.76 -8.41
N ASP A 85 -2.10 -17.51 -7.39
CA ASP A 85 -2.51 -17.61 -5.98
C ASP A 85 -2.95 -16.25 -5.44
N LEU A 86 -2.30 -15.17 -5.93
CA LEU A 86 -2.55 -13.79 -5.53
C LEU A 86 -2.50 -12.88 -6.76
N ILE A 87 -3.52 -12.08 -6.95
CA ILE A 87 -3.54 -11.00 -7.95
C ILE A 87 -3.56 -9.67 -7.23
N ILE A 88 -2.60 -8.78 -7.56
CA ILE A 88 -2.54 -7.42 -7.01
C ILE A 88 -2.91 -6.43 -8.12
N GLU A 89 -4.03 -5.76 -7.95
CA GLU A 89 -4.54 -4.77 -8.87
C GLU A 89 -3.88 -3.40 -8.63
N CYS A 90 -3.28 -2.85 -9.69
CA CYS A 90 -2.59 -1.55 -9.74
C CYS A 90 -3.00 -0.75 -10.99
N VAL A 91 -4.23 -0.92 -11.47
CA VAL A 91 -4.76 -0.18 -12.64
C VAL A 91 -5.14 1.25 -12.23
N ALA A 92 -5.71 2.03 -13.16
CA ALA A 92 -6.13 3.40 -12.88
C ALA A 92 -7.11 3.48 -11.70
N GLU A 93 -7.01 4.56 -10.91
CA GLU A 93 -7.85 4.80 -9.72
C GLU A 93 -9.25 5.25 -10.14
N VAL A 94 -9.98 4.32 -10.79
CA VAL A 94 -11.35 4.47 -11.28
C VAL A 94 -12.16 3.27 -10.81
N MET A 95 -13.18 3.49 -9.99
CA MET A 95 -13.98 2.46 -9.34
C MET A 95 -14.49 1.40 -10.33
N GLU A 96 -15.16 1.82 -11.39
CA GLU A 96 -15.73 0.92 -12.40
C GLU A 96 -14.66 0.05 -13.07
N THR A 97 -13.49 0.63 -13.38
CA THR A 97 -12.37 -0.11 -13.99
C THR A 97 -11.86 -1.23 -13.07
N LYS A 98 -11.79 -0.98 -11.77
CA LYS A 98 -11.36 -1.99 -10.78
C LYS A 98 -12.40 -3.07 -10.57
N GLN A 99 -13.67 -2.68 -10.49
CA GLN A 99 -14.81 -3.59 -10.37
C GLN A 99 -14.92 -4.53 -11.59
N ASP A 100 -14.82 -3.97 -12.80
CA ASP A 100 -14.89 -4.74 -14.04
C ASP A 100 -13.72 -5.70 -14.17
N LEU A 101 -12.51 -5.27 -13.79
CA LEU A 101 -11.34 -6.14 -13.78
C LEU A 101 -11.54 -7.33 -12.82
N PHE A 102 -12.00 -7.10 -11.59
CA PHE A 102 -12.20 -8.18 -10.63
C PHE A 102 -13.29 -9.13 -11.06
N ALA A 103 -14.40 -8.63 -11.63
CA ALA A 103 -15.45 -9.47 -12.19
C ALA A 103 -14.96 -10.33 -13.38
N GLU A 104 -14.11 -9.77 -14.26
CA GLU A 104 -13.47 -10.51 -15.35
C GLU A 104 -12.54 -11.61 -14.81
N LEU A 105 -11.70 -11.25 -13.81
CA LEU A 105 -10.73 -12.18 -13.22
C LEU A 105 -11.40 -13.38 -12.54
N GLU A 106 -12.58 -13.22 -11.96
CA GLU A 106 -13.35 -14.34 -11.40
C GLU A 106 -13.65 -15.44 -12.40
N GLY A 107 -13.87 -15.06 -13.66
CA GLY A 107 -14.19 -16.02 -14.73
C GLY A 107 -13.01 -16.83 -15.24
N ILE A 108 -11.77 -16.45 -14.90
CA ILE A 108 -10.55 -17.05 -15.46
C ILE A 108 -9.57 -17.59 -14.42
N THR A 109 -9.76 -17.26 -13.14
CA THR A 109 -8.90 -17.70 -12.04
C THR A 109 -9.51 -18.87 -11.28
N ARG A 110 -8.70 -19.54 -10.47
CA ARG A 110 -9.19 -20.52 -9.50
C ARG A 110 -10.04 -19.83 -8.43
N GLU A 111 -10.95 -20.59 -7.83
CA GLU A 111 -11.84 -20.09 -6.75
C GLU A 111 -11.07 -19.63 -5.49
N ASP A 112 -9.89 -20.22 -5.24
CA ASP A 112 -9.04 -19.91 -4.10
C ASP A 112 -8.01 -18.78 -4.37
N CYS A 113 -7.97 -18.21 -5.58
CA CYS A 113 -7.11 -17.08 -5.92
C CYS A 113 -7.54 -15.82 -5.16
N ILE A 114 -6.60 -15.20 -4.44
CA ILE A 114 -6.83 -13.97 -3.68
C ILE A 114 -6.78 -12.75 -4.62
N PHE A 115 -7.75 -11.85 -4.49
CA PHE A 115 -7.78 -10.58 -5.20
C PHE A 115 -7.45 -9.43 -4.26
N ALA A 116 -6.31 -8.79 -4.48
CA ALA A 116 -5.83 -7.67 -3.70
C ALA A 116 -5.90 -6.38 -4.52
N THR A 117 -6.44 -5.30 -3.96
CA THR A 117 -6.42 -3.97 -4.59
C THR A 117 -5.41 -3.07 -3.92
N ASN A 118 -4.59 -2.37 -4.72
CA ASN A 118 -3.62 -1.38 -4.22
C ASN A 118 -4.20 0.05 -4.20
N THR A 119 -5.52 0.19 -4.11
CA THR A 119 -6.15 1.52 -3.97
C THR A 119 -5.66 2.24 -2.72
N SER A 120 -5.52 3.57 -2.82
CA SER A 120 -5.12 4.41 -1.68
C SER A 120 -6.30 4.99 -0.91
N VAL A 121 -7.47 5.13 -1.55
CA VAL A 121 -8.60 5.89 -0.99
C VAL A 121 -9.96 5.23 -1.21
N MET A 122 -10.09 4.37 -2.24
CA MET A 122 -11.36 3.70 -2.54
C MET A 122 -11.60 2.53 -1.59
N SER A 123 -12.87 2.23 -1.32
CA SER A 123 -13.25 1.09 -0.51
C SER A 123 -12.98 -0.24 -1.24
N PRO A 124 -12.13 -1.13 -0.73
CA PRO A 124 -11.99 -2.49 -1.25
C PRO A 124 -13.32 -3.26 -1.27
N THR A 125 -14.21 -3.00 -0.31
CA THR A 125 -15.58 -3.57 -0.28
C THR A 125 -16.40 -3.14 -1.49
N GLU A 126 -16.34 -1.85 -1.87
CA GLU A 126 -17.03 -1.35 -3.06
C GLU A 126 -16.39 -1.87 -4.35
N ILE A 127 -15.07 -2.00 -4.40
CA ILE A 127 -14.35 -2.61 -5.53
C ILE A 127 -14.81 -4.06 -5.74
N ALA A 128 -15.02 -4.81 -4.66
CA ALA A 128 -15.52 -6.18 -4.69
C ALA A 128 -17.00 -6.31 -5.09
N SER A 129 -17.73 -5.20 -5.29
CA SER A 129 -19.21 -5.25 -5.42
C SER A 129 -19.71 -6.09 -6.58
N LYS A 130 -18.97 -6.17 -7.69
CA LYS A 130 -19.31 -6.97 -8.87
C LYS A 130 -18.84 -8.45 -8.78
N CYS A 131 -18.03 -8.80 -7.77
CA CYS A 131 -17.60 -10.17 -7.54
C CYS A 131 -18.72 -11.00 -6.92
N VAL A 132 -18.78 -12.28 -7.28
CA VAL A 132 -19.61 -13.31 -6.63
C VAL A 132 -18.92 -13.77 -5.34
N HIS A 133 -17.62 -14.07 -5.40
CA HIS A 133 -16.77 -14.54 -4.31
C HIS A 133 -16.00 -13.37 -3.63
N LYS A 134 -16.73 -12.55 -2.89
CA LYS A 134 -16.18 -11.36 -2.21
C LYS A 134 -15.26 -11.71 -1.06
N GLU A 135 -15.40 -12.90 -0.49
CA GLU A 135 -14.63 -13.40 0.65
C GLU A 135 -13.13 -13.52 0.37
N ARG A 136 -12.73 -13.56 -0.89
CA ARG A 136 -11.33 -13.62 -1.34
C ARG A 136 -10.72 -12.25 -1.72
N VAL A 137 -11.49 -11.17 -1.57
CA VAL A 137 -11.03 -9.80 -1.88
C VAL A 137 -10.47 -9.14 -0.64
N VAL A 138 -9.32 -8.45 -0.80
CA VAL A 138 -8.61 -7.74 0.28
C VAL A 138 -7.97 -6.46 -0.26
N GLY A 139 -7.84 -5.44 0.57
CA GLY A 139 -7.02 -4.27 0.26
C GLY A 139 -5.55 -4.55 0.60
N THR A 140 -4.62 -4.11 -0.26
CA THR A 140 -3.16 -4.15 0.01
C THR A 140 -2.56 -2.81 -0.42
N HIS A 141 -2.69 -1.82 0.46
CA HIS A 141 -2.22 -0.47 0.17
C HIS A 141 -0.72 -0.35 0.42
N PHE A 142 0.06 -0.33 -0.67
CA PHE A 142 1.50 -0.06 -0.65
C PHE A 142 1.76 1.44 -0.65
N TRP A 143 2.79 1.86 0.07
CA TRP A 143 3.25 3.25 0.09
C TRP A 143 4.33 3.49 -0.96
N ASN A 144 4.27 4.64 -1.62
CA ASN A 144 5.25 5.03 -2.63
C ASN A 144 6.54 5.58 -1.95
N PRO A 145 7.74 5.12 -2.34
CA PRO A 145 8.07 4.08 -3.33
C PRO A 145 7.84 2.65 -2.83
N GLY A 146 7.02 1.86 -3.59
CA GLY A 146 6.51 0.55 -3.15
C GLY A 146 7.58 -0.49 -2.81
N HIS A 147 8.78 -0.40 -3.37
CA HIS A 147 9.89 -1.32 -3.07
C HIS A 147 10.73 -0.88 -1.86
N LEU A 148 10.71 0.42 -1.50
CA LEU A 148 11.52 0.97 -0.39
C LEU A 148 10.72 1.06 0.92
N ILE A 149 9.48 1.56 0.87
CA ILE A 149 8.68 1.72 2.08
C ILE A 149 8.22 0.35 2.58
N PRO A 150 8.54 -0.02 3.83
CA PRO A 150 8.19 -1.34 4.37
C PRO A 150 6.68 -1.55 4.55
N LEU A 151 5.95 -0.50 4.93
CA LEU A 151 4.53 -0.61 5.30
C LEU A 151 3.66 -1.07 4.12
N VAL A 152 2.79 -2.05 4.39
CA VAL A 152 1.62 -2.36 3.55
C VAL A 152 0.41 -2.49 4.48
N GLU A 153 -0.65 -1.74 4.20
CA GLU A 153 -1.91 -1.85 4.93
C GLU A 153 -2.76 -2.94 4.31
N VAL A 154 -2.98 -4.03 5.05
CA VAL A 154 -3.85 -5.13 4.62
C VAL A 154 -5.25 -4.87 5.18
N VAL A 155 -6.18 -4.51 4.29
CA VAL A 155 -7.50 -3.99 4.66
C VAL A 155 -8.55 -5.07 4.46
N LYS A 156 -9.17 -5.47 5.57
CA LYS A 156 -10.27 -6.41 5.57
C LYS A 156 -11.54 -5.74 5.04
N THR A 157 -12.16 -6.32 4.01
CA THR A 157 -13.51 -5.94 3.58
C THR A 157 -14.57 -6.49 4.55
N ALA A 158 -15.83 -6.21 4.29
CA ALA A 158 -16.93 -6.80 5.08
C ALA A 158 -16.98 -8.34 4.96
N ASP A 159 -16.54 -8.87 3.82
CA ASP A 159 -16.67 -10.28 3.47
C ASP A 159 -15.35 -11.08 3.59
N THR A 160 -14.19 -10.42 3.54
CA THR A 160 -12.86 -11.08 3.54
C THR A 160 -12.72 -12.08 4.70
N THR A 161 -12.32 -13.32 4.38
CA THR A 161 -12.06 -14.35 5.39
C THR A 161 -10.75 -14.10 6.15
N GLU A 162 -10.64 -14.65 7.35
CA GLU A 162 -9.38 -14.60 8.14
C GLU A 162 -8.25 -15.37 7.45
N GLU A 163 -8.57 -16.44 6.73
CA GLU A 163 -7.60 -17.20 5.95
C GLU A 163 -6.97 -16.33 4.85
N VAL A 164 -7.77 -15.59 4.08
CA VAL A 164 -7.30 -14.65 3.04
C VAL A 164 -6.42 -13.56 3.66
N MET A 165 -6.84 -13.00 4.79
CA MET A 165 -6.04 -12.01 5.53
C MET A 165 -4.68 -12.59 5.90
N GLN A 166 -4.64 -13.79 6.52
CA GLN A 166 -3.40 -14.42 6.98
C GLN A 166 -2.46 -14.77 5.82
N LEU A 167 -2.98 -15.33 4.72
CA LEU A 167 -2.18 -15.69 3.54
C LEU A 167 -1.59 -14.44 2.88
N THR A 168 -2.37 -13.35 2.80
CA THR A 168 -1.91 -12.07 2.28
C THR A 168 -0.81 -11.47 3.17
N MET A 169 -1.00 -11.47 4.49
CA MET A 169 0.00 -11.00 5.46
C MET A 169 1.30 -11.81 5.35
N ASP A 170 1.22 -13.15 5.24
CA ASP A 170 2.38 -14.02 5.05
C ASP A 170 3.12 -13.71 3.75
N ALA A 171 2.40 -13.61 2.62
CA ALA A 171 3.00 -13.30 1.33
C ALA A 171 3.76 -11.96 1.34
N LEU A 172 3.16 -10.92 1.92
CA LEU A 172 3.79 -9.62 2.05
C LEU A 172 5.01 -9.64 2.98
N THR A 173 4.95 -10.39 4.08
CA THR A 173 6.09 -10.56 5.00
C THR A 173 7.26 -11.23 4.30
N ARG A 174 7.00 -12.28 3.51
CA ARG A 174 8.04 -12.95 2.69
C ARG A 174 8.61 -12.04 1.61
N ALA A 175 7.80 -11.13 1.06
CA ALA A 175 8.26 -10.09 0.13
C ALA A 175 9.06 -8.96 0.82
N GLY A 176 9.46 -9.13 2.09
CA GLY A 176 10.24 -8.16 2.86
C GLY A 176 9.46 -6.94 3.33
N LYS A 177 8.12 -7.01 3.31
CA LYS A 177 7.26 -5.92 3.79
C LYS A 177 6.89 -6.08 5.27
N LYS A 178 6.41 -5.00 5.85
CA LYS A 178 5.81 -4.94 7.19
C LYS A 178 4.29 -4.74 7.03
N PRO A 179 3.53 -5.80 6.81
CA PRO A 179 2.07 -5.66 6.69
C PRO A 179 1.45 -5.36 8.05
N ILE A 180 0.44 -4.49 8.04
CA ILE A 180 -0.41 -4.23 9.21
C ILE A 180 -1.85 -4.62 8.91
N TYR A 181 -2.53 -5.19 9.90
CA TYR A 181 -3.90 -5.63 9.79
C TYR A 181 -4.88 -4.48 10.04
N CYS A 182 -5.57 -4.00 9.00
CA CYS A 182 -6.65 -3.02 9.11
C CYS A 182 -7.99 -3.75 9.23
N LYS A 183 -8.58 -3.72 10.42
CA LYS A 183 -9.80 -4.48 10.77
C LYS A 183 -11.06 -4.02 10.06
N LYS A 184 -11.07 -2.81 9.50
CA LYS A 184 -12.22 -2.20 8.83
C LYS A 184 -11.78 -1.44 7.60
N ASP A 185 -12.58 -1.58 6.56
CA ASP A 185 -12.52 -0.76 5.36
C ASP A 185 -13.13 0.62 5.66
N VAL A 186 -12.27 1.60 5.84
CA VAL A 186 -12.64 3.00 6.07
C VAL A 186 -11.78 3.92 5.20
N PRO A 187 -12.29 5.05 4.70
CA PRO A 187 -11.52 5.99 3.88
C PRO A 187 -10.19 6.41 4.53
N GLY A 188 -9.08 6.27 3.77
CA GLY A 188 -7.74 6.61 4.23
C GLY A 188 -7.09 5.60 5.18
N PHE A 189 -7.74 4.48 5.45
CA PHE A 189 -7.25 3.37 6.29
C PHE A 189 -6.64 3.83 7.63
N VAL A 190 -5.40 3.49 7.95
CA VAL A 190 -4.74 3.88 9.21
C VAL A 190 -3.74 5.01 8.99
N ALA A 191 -2.77 4.81 8.10
CA ALA A 191 -1.64 5.72 7.99
C ALA A 191 -2.00 7.03 7.26
N ASN A 192 -2.81 6.98 6.18
CA ASN A 192 -3.31 8.20 5.53
C ASN A 192 -4.16 9.05 6.48
N ARG A 193 -5.00 8.43 7.32
CA ARG A 193 -5.79 9.18 8.31
C ARG A 193 -4.91 9.98 9.26
N MET A 194 -3.84 9.39 9.79
CA MET A 194 -2.89 10.08 10.66
C MET A 194 -2.12 11.16 9.92
N GLN A 195 -1.63 10.85 8.70
CA GLN A 195 -0.89 11.80 7.87
C GLN A 195 -1.73 13.04 7.53
N HIS A 196 -2.96 12.85 7.07
CA HIS A 196 -3.84 13.97 6.70
C HIS A 196 -4.34 14.75 7.93
N ALA A 197 -4.50 14.13 9.09
CA ALA A 197 -4.79 14.85 10.33
C ALA A 197 -3.62 15.79 10.72
N LEU A 198 -2.38 15.30 10.63
CA LEU A 198 -1.19 16.13 10.85
C LEU A 198 -1.08 17.26 9.83
N TRP A 199 -1.29 16.98 8.54
CA TRP A 199 -1.19 18.00 7.50
C TRP A 199 -2.29 19.06 7.62
N ARG A 200 -3.53 18.67 7.98
CA ARG A 200 -4.62 19.62 8.21
C ARG A 200 -4.24 20.64 9.28
N GLU A 201 -3.71 20.19 10.42
CA GLU A 201 -3.26 21.07 11.48
C GLU A 201 -2.06 21.92 11.04
N ALA A 202 -1.07 21.33 10.36
CA ALA A 202 0.10 22.08 9.88
C ALA A 202 -0.27 23.21 8.91
N ILE A 203 -1.21 22.97 7.99
CA ILE A 203 -1.72 23.98 7.06
C ILE A 203 -2.52 25.07 7.81
N SER A 204 -3.36 24.67 8.76
CA SER A 204 -4.14 25.59 9.58
C SER A 204 -3.27 26.53 10.40
N ILE A 205 -2.17 26.06 10.96
CA ILE A 205 -1.17 26.90 11.67
C ILE A 205 -0.66 28.02 10.77
N VAL A 206 -0.35 27.72 9.50
CA VAL A 206 0.10 28.71 8.52
C VAL A 206 -1.03 29.67 8.15
N GLU A 207 -2.23 29.16 7.89
CA GLU A 207 -3.40 29.94 7.49
C GLU A 207 -3.82 30.93 8.58
N GLN A 208 -3.75 30.53 9.84
CA GLN A 208 -4.02 31.39 11.00
C GLN A 208 -2.88 32.37 11.33
N GLY A 209 -1.76 32.31 10.61
CA GLY A 209 -0.60 33.17 10.86
C GLY A 209 0.13 32.89 12.18
N ILE A 210 -0.03 31.69 12.75
CA ILE A 210 0.66 31.29 13.99
C ILE A 210 2.15 31.12 13.72
N ALA A 211 2.51 30.54 12.56
CA ALA A 211 3.89 30.37 12.11
C ALA A 211 3.95 30.34 10.57
N ASP A 212 5.13 30.62 10.01
CA ASP A 212 5.39 30.42 8.58
C ASP A 212 5.63 28.94 8.24
N PRO A 213 5.54 28.55 6.94
CA PRO A 213 5.69 27.14 6.53
C PRO A 213 7.01 26.50 6.95
N ALA A 214 8.13 27.26 6.89
CA ALA A 214 9.44 26.74 7.27
C ALA A 214 9.52 26.43 8.77
N THR A 215 8.96 27.31 9.59
CA THR A 215 8.86 27.12 11.05
C THR A 215 8.00 25.90 11.40
N VAL A 216 6.87 25.67 10.70
CA VAL A 216 6.02 24.48 10.90
C VAL A 216 6.79 23.20 10.57
N ASP A 217 7.48 23.18 9.42
CA ASP A 217 8.32 22.06 9.03
C ASP A 217 9.42 21.74 10.03
N ASP A 218 10.12 22.79 10.51
CA ASP A 218 11.19 22.63 11.49
C ASP A 218 10.67 22.18 12.85
N ALA A 219 9.49 22.66 13.26
CA ALA A 219 8.83 22.17 14.48
C ALA A 219 8.60 20.64 14.42
N VAL A 220 8.19 20.10 13.29
CA VAL A 220 8.04 18.66 13.12
C VAL A 220 9.38 17.96 13.08
N LYS A 221 10.31 18.40 12.22
CA LYS A 221 11.61 17.74 11.97
C LYS A 221 12.47 17.64 13.23
N TYR A 222 12.48 18.69 14.07
CA TYR A 222 13.35 18.78 15.23
C TYR A 222 12.68 18.47 16.57
N SER A 223 11.43 17.99 16.55
CA SER A 223 10.70 17.59 17.77
C SER A 223 10.17 16.15 17.67
N PHE A 224 8.86 15.98 17.68
CA PHE A 224 8.23 14.66 17.70
C PHE A 224 8.50 13.84 16.43
N GLY A 225 8.66 14.46 15.27
CA GLY A 225 8.99 13.78 14.01
C GLY A 225 10.32 13.03 14.09
N LEU A 226 11.32 13.59 14.78
CA LEU A 226 12.62 12.94 14.98
C LEU A 226 12.50 11.60 15.77
N ARG A 227 11.56 11.50 16.69
CA ARG A 227 11.38 10.32 17.54
C ARG A 227 10.36 9.32 17.02
N LEU A 228 9.44 9.70 16.10
CA LEU A 228 8.37 8.83 15.61
C LEU A 228 8.84 7.46 15.12
N PRO A 229 10.00 7.31 14.44
CA PRO A 229 10.50 5.98 14.04
C PRO A 229 10.89 5.07 15.20
N GLN A 230 11.15 5.63 16.39
CA GLN A 230 11.56 4.89 17.59
C GLN A 230 10.44 4.77 18.61
N LEU A 231 9.53 5.74 18.63
CA LEU A 231 8.46 5.85 19.61
C LEU A 231 7.20 6.40 18.91
N ALA A 232 6.33 5.51 18.52
CA ALA A 232 5.08 5.84 17.82
C ALA A 232 4.05 6.49 18.77
N PRO A 233 2.97 7.10 18.25
CA PRO A 233 2.05 7.91 19.06
C PRO A 233 1.44 7.18 20.27
N ILE A 234 1.01 5.92 20.09
CA ILE A 234 0.39 5.16 21.18
C ILE A 234 1.44 4.72 22.21
N GLU A 235 2.61 4.24 21.75
CA GLU A 235 3.74 3.91 22.61
C GLU A 235 4.18 5.11 23.44
N ASN A 236 4.20 6.31 22.82
CA ASN A 236 4.50 7.53 23.57
C ASN A 236 3.45 7.87 24.62
N SER A 237 2.17 7.68 24.32
CA SER A 237 1.08 7.89 25.26
C SER A 237 1.19 6.94 26.47
N ASP A 238 1.53 5.67 26.23
CA ASP A 238 1.76 4.70 27.29
C ASP A 238 2.98 5.04 28.13
N MET A 239 4.08 5.47 27.50
CA MET A 239 5.32 5.80 28.18
C MET A 239 5.17 7.03 29.11
N VAL A 240 4.48 8.08 28.67
CA VAL A 240 4.26 9.28 29.49
C VAL A 240 3.10 9.13 30.48
N GLY A 241 2.30 8.12 30.32
CA GLY A 241 1.11 7.82 31.12
C GLY A 241 -0.18 8.36 30.50
N THR A 242 -1.16 7.47 30.38
CA THR A 242 -2.45 7.76 29.75
C THR A 242 -3.23 8.88 30.45
N GLN A 243 -3.08 9.02 31.80
CA GLN A 243 -3.72 10.12 32.54
C GLN A 243 -3.15 11.48 32.15
N LEU A 244 -1.82 11.58 31.94
CA LEU A 244 -1.21 12.84 31.49
C LEU A 244 -1.67 13.18 30.06
N THR A 245 -1.68 12.19 29.16
CA THR A 245 -2.18 12.35 27.80
C THR A 245 -3.64 12.82 27.80
N TYR A 246 -4.51 12.20 28.63
CA TYR A 246 -5.91 12.60 28.77
C TYR A 246 -6.05 14.06 29.20
N ASN A 247 -5.28 14.49 30.22
CA ASN A 247 -5.34 15.86 30.73
C ASN A 247 -4.91 16.88 29.66
N ILE A 248 -3.84 16.58 28.90
CA ILE A 248 -3.38 17.44 27.81
C ILE A 248 -4.45 17.52 26.71
N HIS A 249 -4.99 16.38 26.27
CA HIS A 249 -6.04 16.31 25.24
C HIS A 249 -7.32 17.05 25.67
N SER A 250 -7.72 16.94 26.91
CA SER A 250 -8.90 17.65 27.46
C SER A 250 -8.79 19.17 27.34
N TYR A 251 -7.56 19.68 27.28
CA TYR A 251 -7.31 21.11 27.07
C TYR A 251 -7.12 21.46 25.60
N VAL A 252 -6.22 20.76 24.89
CA VAL A 252 -5.70 21.22 23.59
C VAL A 252 -6.62 20.90 22.42
N LEU A 253 -7.33 19.76 22.42
CA LEU A 253 -8.09 19.29 21.24
C LEU A 253 -9.14 20.29 20.75
N LYS A 254 -9.75 21.08 21.64
CA LYS A 254 -10.74 22.12 21.27
C LYS A 254 -10.17 23.32 20.51
N TYR A 255 -8.84 23.42 20.42
CA TYR A 255 -8.15 24.50 19.69
C TYR A 255 -7.49 24.02 18.39
N LEU A 256 -7.51 22.72 18.13
CA LEU A 256 -6.95 22.15 16.91
C LEU A 256 -7.98 22.22 15.77
N GLU A 257 -7.49 22.19 14.55
CA GLU A 257 -8.30 22.24 13.33
C GLU A 257 -9.14 20.98 13.15
N ASP A 258 -10.43 21.13 12.90
CA ASP A 258 -11.37 20.02 12.70
C ASP A 258 -12.21 20.11 11.41
N THR A 259 -11.87 21.04 10.49
CA THR A 259 -12.59 21.20 9.21
C THR A 259 -12.57 19.92 8.37
N HIS A 260 -13.64 19.74 7.58
CA HIS A 260 -13.77 18.65 6.60
C HIS A 260 -13.54 19.11 5.16
N GLU A 261 -13.17 20.39 4.97
CA GLU A 261 -12.91 20.97 3.65
C GLU A 261 -11.40 21.24 3.47
N PRO A 262 -10.89 21.11 2.22
CA PRO A 262 -9.51 21.48 1.92
C PRO A 262 -9.24 22.96 2.16
N SER A 263 -8.07 23.30 2.69
CA SER A 263 -7.67 24.69 2.86
C SER A 263 -7.54 25.43 1.52
N PRO A 264 -8.00 26.70 1.42
CA PRO A 264 -7.79 27.55 0.25
C PRO A 264 -6.32 27.79 -0.10
N LEU A 265 -5.40 27.62 0.84
CA LEU A 265 -3.96 27.75 0.58
C LEU A 265 -3.41 26.69 -0.38
N LEU A 266 -4.18 25.63 -0.67
CA LEU A 266 -3.78 24.57 -1.59
C LEU A 266 -4.15 24.86 -3.05
N THR A 267 -4.82 25.96 -3.34
CA THR A 267 -5.23 26.42 -4.68
C THR A 267 -4.47 27.67 -5.08
#